data_200b819a59bdc726d1a1b5dc73501813
#
_entry.id   200b819a59bdc726d1a1b5dc73501813
#
_cell.length_a   1.000
_cell.length_b   1.000
_cell.length_c   1.000
_cell.angle_alpha   90.00
_cell.angle_beta   90.00
_cell.angle_gamma   90.00
#
_symmetry.space_group_name_H-M   'P 1'
#
loop_
_entity.id
_entity.type
_entity.pdbx_description
1 polymer ?
#
loop_
_entity_poly.entity_id
_entity_poly.type
_entity_poly.pdbx_seq_one_letter_code
_entity_poly.pdbx_strand_id
1 'polypeptide(L)'
;DILDGIHWLKSQSYVDSDRVGIWGWSGGGSFTLNAMTNTREFKAGISGAPVTDWHYYDTKWGEFAMKRPQDNPEGYDKTSFVKSAKNLHGRLLLIHGTYDDNVHPQNSWHFIDELIKENIMFDMMFYPMRKHGFRDKPARIHRQNKMLEFWQKNL
;
A
#
# COMPACT_ATOMS: atom_id res chain seq x y z
N ASP A 1 -2.16 -7.60 16.07
CA ASP A 1 -2.33 -6.20 16.55
C ASP A 1 -3.29 -5.38 15.65
N ILE A 2 -3.04 -5.23 14.32
CA ILE A 2 -3.98 -4.48 13.44
C ILE A 2 -5.36 -5.14 13.41
N LEU A 3 -5.43 -6.46 13.28
CA LEU A 3 -6.69 -7.20 13.27
C LEU A 3 -7.45 -7.06 14.59
N ASP A 4 -6.77 -7.13 15.72
CA ASP A 4 -7.41 -6.96 17.03
C ASP A 4 -8.03 -5.57 17.16
N GLY A 5 -7.30 -4.54 16.69
CA GLY A 5 -7.81 -3.16 16.64
C GLY A 5 -9.03 -3.02 15.71
N ILE A 6 -9.04 -3.68 14.56
CA ILE A 6 -10.17 -3.66 13.62
C ILE A 6 -11.37 -4.42 14.18
N HIS A 7 -11.17 -5.58 14.80
CA HIS A 7 -12.26 -6.33 15.42
C HIS A 7 -12.89 -5.52 16.56
N TRP A 8 -12.07 -4.87 17.40
CA TRP A 8 -12.58 -3.96 18.41
C TRP A 8 -13.36 -2.80 17.79
N LEU A 9 -12.82 -2.15 16.73
CA LEU A 9 -13.50 -1.05 16.07
C LEU A 9 -14.85 -1.48 15.50
N LYS A 10 -14.90 -2.61 14.80
CA LYS A 10 -16.14 -3.18 14.24
C LYS A 10 -17.17 -3.59 15.30
N SER A 11 -16.75 -3.83 16.53
CA SER A 11 -17.66 -4.13 17.63
C SER A 11 -18.36 -2.89 18.22
N GLN A 12 -17.94 -1.67 17.81
CA GLN A 12 -18.53 -0.44 18.32
C GLN A 12 -19.85 -0.14 17.60
N SER A 13 -20.89 0.24 18.34
CA SER A 13 -22.24 0.48 17.81
C SER A 13 -22.33 1.67 16.83
N TYR A 14 -21.34 2.55 16.81
CA TYR A 14 -21.25 3.70 15.92
C TYR A 14 -20.45 3.42 14.65
N VAL A 15 -19.93 2.20 14.47
CA VAL A 15 -19.12 1.82 13.29
C VAL A 15 -19.94 0.95 12.37
N ASP A 16 -19.95 1.31 11.10
CA ASP A 16 -20.45 0.43 10.05
C ASP A 16 -19.36 -0.60 9.70
N SER A 17 -19.52 -1.82 10.19
CA SER A 17 -18.55 -2.92 10.06
C SER A 17 -18.26 -3.32 8.61
N ASP A 18 -19.19 -3.02 7.68
CA ASP A 18 -19.06 -3.36 6.26
C ASP A 18 -18.39 -2.24 5.44
N ARG A 19 -18.11 -1.09 6.08
CA ARG A 19 -17.56 0.10 5.45
C ARG A 19 -16.27 0.56 6.10
N VAL A 20 -15.37 -0.37 6.36
CA VAL A 20 -14.04 -0.08 6.94
C VAL A 20 -13.00 -0.01 5.84
N GLY A 21 -12.27 1.10 5.81
CA GLY A 21 -11.13 1.32 4.92
C GLY A 21 -9.82 1.40 5.69
N ILE A 22 -8.71 1.19 4.97
CA ILE A 22 -7.35 1.34 5.51
C ILE A 22 -6.51 2.24 4.59
N TRP A 23 -5.66 3.09 5.15
CA TRP A 23 -4.71 3.82 4.33
C TRP A 23 -3.38 4.03 5.04
N GLY A 24 -2.34 4.19 4.25
CA GLY A 24 -1.03 4.53 4.75
C GLY A 24 -0.09 5.03 3.67
N TRP A 25 1.01 5.65 4.10
CA TRP A 25 2.05 6.19 3.23
C TRP A 25 3.40 5.56 3.57
N SER A 26 4.25 5.28 2.57
CA SER A 26 5.56 4.66 2.77
C SER A 26 5.43 3.28 3.45
N GLY A 27 6.06 3.05 4.59
CA GLY A 27 5.82 1.86 5.42
C GLY A 27 4.35 1.63 5.76
N GLY A 28 3.57 2.72 6.00
CA GLY A 28 2.12 2.63 6.16
C GLY A 28 1.39 2.13 4.90
N GLY A 29 1.90 2.49 3.71
CA GLY A 29 1.43 1.95 2.43
C GLY A 29 1.71 0.45 2.31
N SER A 30 2.89 0.00 2.74
CA SER A 30 3.26 -1.41 2.83
C SER A 30 2.32 -2.17 3.78
N PHE A 31 2.03 -1.61 4.96
CA PHE A 31 1.07 -2.19 5.90
C PHE A 31 -0.35 -2.26 5.33
N THR A 32 -0.76 -1.26 4.54
CA THR A 32 -2.05 -1.30 3.82
C THR A 32 -2.10 -2.48 2.85
N LEU A 33 -1.06 -2.67 2.03
CA LEU A 33 -0.98 -3.81 1.11
C LEU A 33 -0.96 -5.14 1.88
N ASN A 34 -0.18 -5.22 2.96
CA ASN A 34 -0.16 -6.41 3.80
C ASN A 34 -1.55 -6.77 4.33
N ALA A 35 -2.28 -5.79 4.86
CA ALA A 35 -3.63 -6.00 5.37
C ALA A 35 -4.59 -6.46 4.27
N MET A 36 -4.54 -5.83 3.09
CA MET A 36 -5.44 -6.16 1.98
C MET A 36 -5.11 -7.46 1.24
N THR A 37 -3.87 -7.96 1.34
CA THR A 37 -3.50 -9.26 0.74
C THR A 37 -3.62 -10.43 1.70
N ASN A 38 -3.64 -10.18 3.02
CA ASN A 38 -3.68 -11.24 4.03
C ASN A 38 -5.00 -11.33 4.81
N THR A 39 -5.89 -10.33 4.67
CA THR A 39 -7.19 -10.33 5.37
C THR A 39 -8.32 -9.89 4.45
N ARG A 40 -9.56 -10.09 4.86
CA ARG A 40 -10.77 -9.60 4.18
C ARG A 40 -11.51 -8.54 5.00
N GLU A 41 -10.84 -7.96 5.99
CA GLU A 41 -11.46 -7.02 6.93
C GLU A 41 -11.73 -5.63 6.34
N PHE A 42 -11.04 -5.28 5.26
CA PHE A 42 -11.13 -3.95 4.66
C PHE A 42 -11.86 -3.99 3.32
N LYS A 43 -12.87 -3.15 3.17
CA LYS A 43 -13.61 -2.99 1.92
C LYS A 43 -12.79 -2.26 0.86
N ALA A 44 -11.99 -1.29 1.29
CA ALA A 44 -11.13 -0.50 0.41
C ALA A 44 -9.84 -0.09 1.11
N GLY A 45 -8.78 0.16 0.34
CA GLY A 45 -7.49 0.64 0.84
C GLY A 45 -6.83 1.66 -0.06
N ILE A 46 -6.09 2.59 0.55
CA ILE A 46 -5.24 3.53 -0.17
C ILE A 46 -3.79 3.30 0.26
N SER A 47 -2.96 2.87 -0.68
CA SER A 47 -1.53 2.64 -0.47
C SER A 47 -0.71 3.70 -1.18
N GLY A 48 -0.05 4.56 -0.40
CA GLY A 48 0.80 5.62 -0.93
C GLY A 48 2.28 5.26 -0.83
N ALA A 49 3.01 5.36 -1.94
CA ALA A 49 4.45 5.14 -2.04
C ALA A 49 4.95 3.92 -1.23
N PRO A 50 4.33 2.72 -1.40
CA PRO A 50 4.68 1.55 -0.61
C PRO A 50 6.03 0.96 -1.01
N VAL A 51 6.74 0.37 -0.06
CA VAL A 51 7.71 -0.68 -0.35
C VAL A 51 6.91 -1.97 -0.58
N THR A 52 6.99 -2.52 -1.77
CA THR A 52 6.24 -3.73 -2.17
C THR A 52 7.08 -4.99 -2.13
N ASP A 53 8.39 -4.82 -2.20
CA ASP A 53 9.37 -5.89 -2.03
C ASP A 53 10.65 -5.27 -1.43
N TRP A 54 11.20 -5.88 -0.40
CA TRP A 54 12.35 -5.34 0.32
C TRP A 54 13.65 -5.39 -0.49
N HIS A 55 13.70 -6.16 -1.58
CA HIS A 55 14.80 -6.08 -2.56
C HIS A 55 14.86 -4.73 -3.30
N TYR A 56 13.76 -3.97 -3.30
CA TYR A 56 13.65 -2.67 -3.97
C TYR A 56 13.81 -1.48 -3.02
N TYR A 57 14.24 -1.72 -1.79
CA TYR A 57 14.49 -0.66 -0.81
C TYR A 57 15.96 -0.58 -0.43
N ASP A 58 16.35 0.49 0.28
CA ASP A 58 17.75 0.71 0.64
C ASP A 58 18.28 -0.34 1.61
N THR A 59 19.58 -0.68 1.45
CA THR A 59 20.24 -1.71 2.26
C THR A 59 20.39 -1.31 3.72
N LYS A 60 20.56 0.00 4.00
CA LYS A 60 20.74 0.50 5.35
C LYS A 60 19.54 0.17 6.24
N TRP A 61 18.34 0.27 5.70
CA TRP A 61 17.12 -0.07 6.44
C TRP A 61 16.76 -1.55 6.30
N GLY A 62 16.76 -2.06 5.06
CA GLY A 62 16.34 -3.44 4.76
C GLY A 62 17.23 -4.46 5.42
N GLU A 63 18.56 -4.37 5.21
CA GLU A 63 19.50 -5.33 5.75
C GLU A 63 19.66 -5.25 7.29
N PHE A 64 19.49 -4.05 7.86
CA PHE A 64 19.47 -3.90 9.32
C PHE A 64 18.33 -4.70 9.97
N ALA A 65 17.14 -4.67 9.36
CA ALA A 65 15.95 -5.34 9.91
C ALA A 65 15.86 -6.82 9.51
N MET A 66 16.30 -7.17 8.29
CA MET A 66 16.04 -8.48 7.67
C MET A 66 17.31 -9.27 7.33
N LYS A 67 18.52 -8.76 7.59
CA LYS A 67 19.79 -9.25 7.07
C LYS A 67 19.87 -9.07 5.54
N ARG A 68 20.95 -9.57 4.90
CA ARG A 68 21.08 -9.51 3.44
C ARG A 68 20.11 -10.52 2.79
N PRO A 69 19.65 -10.27 1.57
CA PRO A 69 18.75 -11.20 0.87
C PRO A 69 19.26 -12.63 0.80
N GLN A 70 20.58 -12.82 0.55
CA GLN A 70 21.21 -14.14 0.51
C GLN A 70 21.28 -14.85 1.86
N ASP A 71 21.22 -14.08 2.98
CA ASP A 71 21.28 -14.63 4.34
C ASP A 71 19.88 -14.91 4.90
N ASN A 72 18.82 -14.38 4.26
CA ASN A 72 17.42 -14.54 4.68
C ASN A 72 16.46 -14.58 3.48
N PRO A 73 16.68 -15.43 2.48
CA PRO A 73 15.85 -15.44 1.27
C PRO A 73 14.36 -15.69 1.57
N GLU A 74 14.07 -16.59 2.52
CA GLU A 74 12.68 -16.86 2.91
C GLU A 74 11.96 -15.65 3.52
N GLY A 75 12.66 -14.84 4.31
CA GLY A 75 12.09 -13.62 4.91
C GLY A 75 11.70 -12.62 3.83
N TYR A 76 12.58 -12.39 2.86
CA TYR A 76 12.29 -11.51 1.73
C TYR A 76 11.13 -12.04 0.88
N ASP A 77 11.10 -13.34 0.62
CA ASP A 77 10.02 -13.98 -0.14
C ASP A 77 8.66 -13.86 0.57
N LYS A 78 8.60 -14.16 1.85
CA LYS A 78 7.37 -14.13 2.65
C LYS A 78 6.80 -12.72 2.82
N THR A 79 7.64 -11.70 2.76
CA THR A 79 7.25 -10.30 2.94
C THR A 79 7.08 -9.54 1.63
N SER A 80 7.23 -10.20 0.47
CA SER A 80 7.00 -9.60 -0.84
C SER A 80 5.50 -9.50 -1.14
N PHE A 81 4.98 -8.28 -1.21
CA PHE A 81 3.59 -8.05 -1.63
C PHE A 81 3.41 -8.29 -3.13
N VAL A 82 4.47 -8.14 -3.93
CA VAL A 82 4.47 -8.53 -5.35
C VAL A 82 4.03 -9.98 -5.50
N LYS A 83 4.61 -10.88 -4.71
CA LYS A 83 4.26 -12.32 -4.72
C LYS A 83 2.86 -12.62 -4.18
N SER A 84 2.35 -11.78 -3.31
CA SER A 84 1.00 -11.93 -2.74
C SER A 84 -0.08 -11.08 -3.44
N ALA A 85 0.25 -10.38 -4.52
CA ALA A 85 -0.67 -9.50 -5.25
C ALA A 85 -1.98 -10.21 -5.67
N LYS A 86 -1.89 -11.48 -6.06
CA LYS A 86 -3.06 -12.34 -6.40
C LYS A 86 -4.10 -12.49 -5.28
N ASN A 87 -3.70 -12.23 -4.04
CA ASN A 87 -4.59 -12.32 -2.88
C ASN A 87 -5.26 -10.98 -2.55
N LEU A 88 -5.02 -9.93 -3.33
CA LEU A 88 -5.59 -8.60 -3.06
C LEU A 88 -7.10 -8.69 -2.95
N HIS A 89 -7.64 -8.21 -1.84
CA HIS A 89 -9.07 -8.15 -1.57
C HIS A 89 -9.53 -6.70 -1.42
N GLY A 90 -10.77 -6.43 -1.84
CA GLY A 90 -11.38 -5.10 -1.79
C GLY A 90 -10.89 -4.17 -2.91
N ARG A 91 -11.20 -2.89 -2.77
CA ARG A 91 -10.81 -1.85 -3.76
C ARG A 91 -9.50 -1.20 -3.34
N LEU A 92 -8.55 -1.08 -4.25
CA LEU A 92 -7.24 -0.45 -4.00
C LEU A 92 -7.10 0.83 -4.82
N LEU A 93 -6.64 1.90 -4.17
CA LEU A 93 -6.02 3.06 -4.82
C LEU A 93 -4.53 3.09 -4.49
N LEU A 94 -3.69 3.01 -5.51
CA LEU A 94 -2.25 3.15 -5.40
C LEU A 94 -1.82 4.56 -5.78
N ILE A 95 -1.04 5.22 -4.91
CA ILE A 95 -0.56 6.59 -5.14
C ILE A 95 0.97 6.61 -5.08
N HIS A 96 1.65 7.22 -6.08
CA HIS A 96 3.10 7.35 -6.05
C HIS A 96 3.57 8.63 -6.75
N GLY A 97 4.67 9.21 -6.29
CA GLY A 97 5.39 10.26 -7.01
C GLY A 97 6.37 9.67 -8.02
N THR A 98 6.36 10.14 -9.27
CA THR A 98 7.26 9.56 -10.29
C THR A 98 8.74 9.90 -10.07
N TYR A 99 9.03 10.86 -9.19
CA TYR A 99 10.39 11.33 -8.86
C TYR A 99 10.76 10.97 -7.42
N ASP A 100 10.14 9.91 -6.89
CA ASP A 100 10.41 9.41 -5.54
C ASP A 100 11.82 8.82 -5.49
N ASP A 101 12.69 9.50 -4.75
CA ASP A 101 14.10 9.16 -4.55
C ASP A 101 14.36 8.39 -3.24
N ASN A 102 13.33 8.10 -2.48
CA ASN A 102 13.37 7.26 -1.28
C ASN A 102 12.80 5.87 -1.57
N VAL A 103 11.49 5.79 -1.80
CA VAL A 103 10.86 4.54 -2.27
C VAL A 103 10.69 4.64 -3.77
N HIS A 104 11.62 4.08 -4.52
CA HIS A 104 11.60 4.16 -5.98
C HIS A 104 10.28 3.61 -6.56
N PRO A 105 9.66 4.30 -7.57
CA PRO A 105 8.37 3.90 -8.14
C PRO A 105 8.32 2.49 -8.71
N GLN A 106 9.47 1.85 -8.97
CA GLN A 106 9.51 0.44 -9.37
C GLN A 106 8.77 -0.48 -8.39
N ASN A 107 8.74 -0.14 -7.10
CA ASN A 107 7.94 -0.87 -6.12
C ASN A 107 6.47 -0.95 -6.57
N SER A 108 5.87 0.19 -6.89
CA SER A 108 4.49 0.24 -7.38
C SER A 108 4.35 -0.43 -8.74
N TRP A 109 5.28 -0.27 -9.66
CA TRP A 109 5.19 -0.86 -11.01
C TRP A 109 5.22 -2.38 -10.99
N HIS A 110 6.09 -3.01 -10.20
CA HIS A 110 6.11 -4.46 -10.07
C HIS A 110 4.83 -5.00 -9.44
N PHE A 111 4.29 -4.31 -8.43
CA PHE A 111 3.02 -4.71 -7.83
C PHE A 111 1.84 -4.58 -8.81
N ILE A 112 1.79 -3.48 -9.56
CA ILE A 112 0.79 -3.23 -10.61
C ILE A 112 0.86 -4.31 -11.70
N ASP A 113 2.06 -4.67 -12.15
CA ASP A 113 2.26 -5.69 -13.18
C ASP A 113 1.70 -7.04 -12.75
N GLU A 114 1.91 -7.43 -11.49
CA GLU A 114 1.31 -8.66 -10.95
C GLU A 114 -0.22 -8.57 -10.84
N LEU A 115 -0.78 -7.43 -10.41
CA LEU A 115 -2.23 -7.25 -10.40
C LEU A 115 -2.84 -7.39 -11.79
N ILE A 116 -2.16 -6.85 -12.82
CA ILE A 116 -2.59 -6.97 -14.23
C ILE A 116 -2.54 -8.43 -14.69
N LYS A 117 -1.46 -9.17 -14.39
CA LYS A 117 -1.32 -10.60 -14.73
C LYS A 117 -2.44 -11.45 -14.11
N GLU A 118 -2.81 -11.12 -12.88
CA GLU A 118 -3.88 -11.81 -12.14
C GLU A 118 -5.29 -11.28 -12.48
N ASN A 119 -5.40 -10.35 -13.43
CA ASN A 119 -6.67 -9.70 -13.84
C ASN A 119 -7.43 -9.06 -12.66
N ILE A 120 -6.70 -8.46 -11.71
CA ILE A 120 -7.26 -7.77 -10.55
C ILE A 120 -7.37 -6.29 -10.84
N MET A 121 -8.58 -5.73 -10.68
CA MET A 121 -8.85 -4.32 -10.93
C MET A 121 -8.43 -3.45 -9.74
N PHE A 122 -7.80 -2.33 -10.03
CA PHE A 122 -7.34 -1.33 -9.06
C PHE A 122 -7.42 0.07 -9.65
N ASP A 123 -7.37 1.08 -8.79
CA ASP A 123 -7.20 2.48 -9.17
C ASP A 123 -5.76 2.92 -8.89
N MET A 124 -5.23 3.84 -9.70
CA MET A 124 -3.90 4.42 -9.46
C MET A 124 -3.85 5.91 -9.76
N MET A 125 -2.96 6.62 -9.05
CA MET A 125 -2.63 8.01 -9.35
C MET A 125 -1.13 8.26 -9.18
N PHE A 126 -0.43 8.45 -10.29
CA PHE A 126 0.97 8.87 -10.30
C PHE A 126 1.08 10.38 -10.42
N TYR A 127 1.93 10.96 -9.57
CA TYR A 127 2.19 12.39 -9.54
C TYR A 127 3.53 12.71 -10.20
N PRO A 128 3.53 13.25 -11.45
CA PRO A 128 4.74 13.59 -12.18
C PRO A 128 5.63 14.54 -11.37
N MET A 129 6.93 14.28 -11.36
CA MET A 129 7.96 15.10 -10.71
C MET A 129 7.81 15.28 -9.18
N ARG A 130 6.93 14.56 -8.51
CA ARG A 130 6.81 14.59 -7.05
C ARG A 130 7.65 13.49 -6.43
N LYS A 131 8.36 13.88 -5.37
CA LYS A 131 9.18 13.00 -4.54
C LYS A 131 8.35 12.24 -3.52
N HIS A 132 9.00 11.53 -2.61
CA HIS A 132 8.37 10.74 -1.55
C HIS A 132 7.34 11.52 -0.71
N GLY A 133 7.64 12.76 -0.37
CA GLY A 133 6.70 13.69 0.28
C GLY A 133 6.29 14.80 -0.68
N PHE A 134 5.01 14.95 -0.95
CA PHE A 134 4.49 16.05 -1.79
C PHE A 134 4.58 17.36 -1.03
N ARG A 135 5.50 18.23 -1.42
CA ARG A 135 5.76 19.51 -0.74
C ARG A 135 4.90 20.66 -1.27
N ASP A 136 4.55 20.63 -2.55
CA ASP A 136 3.76 21.68 -3.18
C ASP A 136 2.27 21.58 -2.80
N LYS A 137 1.66 22.74 -2.54
CA LYS A 137 0.27 22.84 -2.12
C LYS A 137 -0.72 22.26 -3.15
N PRO A 138 -0.58 22.51 -4.47
CA PRO A 138 -1.49 21.93 -5.46
C PRO A 138 -1.52 20.40 -5.44
N ALA A 139 -0.36 19.73 -5.41
CA ALA A 139 -0.31 18.26 -5.40
C ALA A 139 -0.89 17.69 -4.10
N ARG A 140 -0.67 18.35 -2.96
CA ARG A 140 -1.26 17.92 -1.69
C ARG A 140 -2.77 18.00 -1.70
N ILE A 141 -3.33 19.11 -2.20
CA ILE A 141 -4.79 19.29 -2.30
C ILE A 141 -5.36 18.26 -3.27
N HIS A 142 -4.77 18.12 -4.46
CA HIS A 142 -5.24 17.15 -5.45
C HIS A 142 -5.22 15.71 -4.90
N ARG A 143 -4.15 15.33 -4.19
CA ARG A 143 -4.07 14.02 -3.53
C ARG A 143 -5.20 13.81 -2.53
N GLN A 144 -5.47 14.78 -1.65
CA GLN A 144 -6.56 14.67 -0.67
C GLN A 144 -7.91 14.55 -1.35
N ASN A 145 -8.16 15.33 -2.39
CA ASN A 145 -9.41 15.25 -3.17
C ASN A 145 -9.54 13.87 -3.85
N LYS A 146 -8.44 13.33 -4.41
CA LYS A 146 -8.43 11.99 -5.01
C LYS A 146 -8.71 10.89 -4.00
N MET A 147 -8.14 11.01 -2.80
CA MET A 147 -8.42 10.07 -1.70
C MET A 147 -9.89 10.16 -1.25
N LEU A 148 -10.42 11.37 -1.11
CA LEU A 148 -11.82 11.58 -0.73
C LEU A 148 -12.78 11.01 -1.79
N GLU A 149 -12.55 11.30 -3.07
CA GLU A 149 -13.31 10.72 -4.18
C GLU A 149 -13.30 9.18 -4.13
N PHE A 150 -12.14 8.59 -3.89
CA PHE A 150 -12.01 7.14 -3.79
C PHE A 150 -12.81 6.57 -2.62
N TRP A 151 -12.75 7.19 -1.44
CA TRP A 151 -13.53 6.78 -0.28
C TRP A 151 -15.04 6.88 -0.51
N GLN A 152 -15.51 8.01 -1.05
CA GLN A 152 -16.93 8.21 -1.34
C GLN A 152 -17.50 7.21 -2.34
N LYS A 153 -16.66 6.71 -3.25
CA LYS A 153 -17.06 5.73 -4.26
C LYS A 153 -17.04 4.30 -3.74
N ASN A 154 -16.15 3.96 -2.80
CA ASN A 154 -15.82 2.58 -2.48
C ASN A 154 -16.12 2.17 -1.02
N LEU A 155 -16.43 3.11 -0.15
CA LEU A 155 -16.97 2.89 1.20
C LEU A 155 -18.42 3.34 1.29
#